data_a6ceac8ec0f356428991d8210de8b34d
#
_entry.id   a6ceac8ec0f356428991d8210de8b34d
#
_cell.length_a   1.000
_cell.length_b   1.000
_cell.length_c   1.000
_cell.angle_alpha   90.00
_cell.angle_beta   90.00
_cell.angle_gamma   90.00
#
_symmetry.space_group_name_H-M   'P 1'
#
loop_
_entity.id
_entity.type
_entity.pdbx_description
1 polymer ?
#
loop_
_entity_poly.entity_id
_entity_poly.type
_entity_poly.pdbx_seq_one_letter_code
_entity_poly.pdbx_strand_id
1 'polypeptide(L)'
;MLTKSITKKNYMDATLQKSFGKLDIKFEKNSLKKLYQQGASKAIIPNSYRRFKELVLVNTSGGMTSGDSYLNNFNLSGSDICITTQTAEKIYSGFGQPAKLKIDIDLKESNLLWLPQELILFNQCNFSRRINININNNSNLIMSETSVYGRTSMGEVVEKGFFSDIWEIFCEGKLAHVEASSFDGNISKLLNNRTTFDNKYAVNTILVIGKLFYEKIKNINVEKFENDEVKIAVSEWDNKVLIRSIGTNSYYL
;
A
#
# COMPACT_ATOMS: atom_id res chain seq x y z
N MET A 1 62.61 1.97 -15.75
CA MET A 1 61.29 2.60 -15.50
C MET A 1 60.27 1.80 -16.27
N LEU A 2 59.52 0.95 -15.56
CA LEU A 2 58.46 0.12 -16.16
C LEU A 2 57.10 0.69 -15.68
N THR A 3 56.45 1.41 -16.56
CA THR A 3 55.08 1.89 -16.39
C THR A 3 54.12 0.72 -16.57
N LYS A 4 53.54 0.27 -15.47
CA LYS A 4 52.40 -0.69 -15.51
C LYS A 4 51.13 0.07 -15.96
N SER A 5 50.64 -0.23 -17.14
CA SER A 5 49.34 0.18 -17.61
C SER A 5 48.28 -0.57 -16.79
N ILE A 6 47.51 0.16 -16.00
CA ILE A 6 46.32 -0.37 -15.31
C ILE A 6 45.24 -0.48 -16.38
N THR A 7 44.97 -1.69 -16.82
CA THR A 7 43.83 -2.02 -17.67
C THR A 7 42.54 -1.75 -16.86
N LYS A 8 41.77 -0.74 -17.29
CA LYS A 8 40.38 -0.54 -16.83
C LYS A 8 39.60 -1.81 -17.18
N LYS A 9 39.27 -2.60 -16.16
CA LYS A 9 38.32 -3.69 -16.25
C LYS A 9 36.97 -3.09 -16.61
N ASN A 10 36.51 -3.29 -17.85
CA ASN A 10 35.16 -3.00 -18.28
C ASN A 10 34.24 -3.84 -17.38
N TYR A 11 33.58 -3.22 -16.41
CA TYR A 11 32.41 -3.81 -15.78
C TYR A 11 31.36 -3.89 -16.90
N MET A 12 31.14 -5.06 -17.42
CA MET A 12 29.94 -5.35 -18.20
C MET A 12 28.76 -4.87 -17.34
N ASP A 13 27.90 -4.04 -17.92
CA ASP A 13 26.59 -3.72 -17.38
C ASP A 13 25.83 -5.05 -17.19
N ALA A 14 25.99 -5.65 -16.03
CA ALA A 14 25.11 -6.75 -15.62
C ALA A 14 23.74 -6.10 -15.50
N THR A 15 22.88 -6.29 -16.50
CA THR A 15 21.48 -5.93 -16.41
C THR A 15 20.90 -6.70 -15.23
N LEU A 16 20.75 -6.00 -14.10
CA LEU A 16 20.15 -6.57 -12.90
C LEU A 16 18.77 -7.13 -13.25
N GLN A 17 18.56 -8.39 -12.95
CA GLN A 17 17.28 -9.05 -13.17
C GLN A 17 16.19 -8.28 -12.42
N LYS A 18 15.13 -7.83 -13.13
CA LYS A 18 13.99 -7.14 -12.55
C LYS A 18 12.89 -8.14 -12.25
N SER A 19 12.25 -7.94 -11.10
CA SER A 19 11.09 -8.73 -10.74
C SER A 19 9.83 -8.16 -11.40
N PHE A 20 8.92 -9.04 -11.76
CA PHE A 20 7.60 -8.65 -12.21
C PHE A 20 6.54 -9.56 -11.60
N GLY A 21 5.34 -9.03 -11.46
CA GLY A 21 4.21 -9.80 -10.99
C GLY A 21 2.91 -9.35 -11.64
N LYS A 22 1.99 -10.29 -11.84
CA LYS A 22 0.65 -9.97 -12.34
C LYS A 22 -0.38 -10.85 -11.67
N LEU A 23 -1.45 -10.22 -11.18
CA LEU A 23 -2.68 -10.88 -10.72
C LEU A 23 -3.87 -10.37 -11.53
N ASP A 24 -4.79 -11.28 -11.85
CA ASP A 24 -6.09 -10.93 -12.41
C ASP A 24 -7.13 -11.89 -11.81
N ILE A 25 -7.92 -11.35 -10.87
CA ILE A 25 -8.78 -12.14 -9.99
C ILE A 25 -10.21 -11.63 -10.11
N LYS A 26 -11.15 -12.57 -10.30
CA LYS A 26 -12.56 -12.27 -10.39
C LYS A 26 -13.37 -13.11 -9.40
N PHE A 27 -14.21 -12.42 -8.61
CA PHE A 27 -15.23 -13.03 -7.78
C PHE A 27 -16.64 -12.62 -8.24
N GLU A 28 -17.55 -13.56 -8.24
CA GLU A 28 -18.97 -13.33 -8.43
C GLU A 28 -19.77 -14.12 -7.39
N LYS A 29 -20.65 -13.43 -6.65
CA LYS A 29 -21.48 -14.03 -5.60
C LYS A 29 -20.66 -14.89 -4.63
N ASN A 30 -19.57 -14.32 -4.14
CA ASN A 30 -18.58 -14.98 -3.25
C ASN A 30 -17.88 -16.22 -3.84
N SER A 31 -18.02 -16.47 -5.15
CA SER A 31 -17.36 -17.58 -5.84
C SER A 31 -16.22 -17.08 -6.72
N LEU A 32 -15.07 -17.73 -6.62
CA LEU A 32 -13.92 -17.46 -7.50
C LEU A 32 -14.28 -17.86 -8.94
N LYS A 33 -14.18 -16.93 -9.89
CA LYS A 33 -14.42 -17.16 -11.32
C LYS A 33 -13.14 -17.12 -12.16
N LYS A 34 -12.16 -16.35 -11.69
CA LYS A 34 -10.87 -16.25 -12.36
C LYS A 34 -9.76 -16.09 -11.33
N LEU A 35 -8.70 -16.85 -11.50
CA LEU A 35 -7.44 -16.67 -10.79
C LEU A 35 -6.31 -16.81 -11.80
N TYR A 36 -5.78 -15.69 -12.26
CA TYR A 36 -4.56 -15.63 -13.05
C TYR A 36 -3.46 -15.01 -12.21
N GLN A 37 -2.31 -15.67 -12.19
CA GLN A 37 -1.14 -15.21 -11.46
C GLN A 37 0.13 -15.53 -12.22
N GLN A 38 1.03 -14.56 -12.28
CA GLN A 38 2.27 -14.65 -13.05
C GLN A 38 3.43 -13.98 -12.31
N GLY A 39 4.63 -14.45 -12.55
CA GLY A 39 5.85 -13.91 -11.95
C GLY A 39 5.87 -14.07 -10.44
N ALA A 40 6.30 -13.02 -9.75
CA ALA A 40 6.43 -13.00 -8.29
C ALA A 40 5.10 -12.78 -7.55
N SER A 41 4.02 -12.39 -8.23
CA SER A 41 2.71 -12.23 -7.60
C SER A 41 1.98 -13.55 -7.47
N LYS A 42 1.55 -13.87 -6.24
CA LYS A 42 0.71 -15.02 -5.92
C LYS A 42 -0.48 -14.59 -5.09
N ALA A 43 -1.55 -15.38 -5.15
CA ALA A 43 -2.74 -15.19 -4.35
C ALA A 43 -3.17 -16.53 -3.75
N ILE A 44 -3.50 -16.51 -2.47
CA ILE A 44 -3.98 -17.67 -1.71
C ILE A 44 -5.38 -17.33 -1.21
N ILE A 45 -6.31 -18.28 -1.33
CA ILE A 45 -7.66 -18.16 -0.83
C ILE A 45 -7.83 -19.22 0.28
N PRO A 46 -7.65 -18.83 1.54
CA PRO A 46 -7.84 -19.75 2.66
C PRO A 46 -9.29 -20.23 2.73
N ASN A 47 -9.48 -21.45 3.20
CA ASN A 47 -10.82 -21.92 3.57
C ASN A 47 -11.27 -21.18 4.82
N SER A 48 -12.21 -20.28 4.65
CA SER A 48 -12.76 -19.48 5.74
C SER A 48 -14.27 -19.61 5.79
N TYR A 49 -14.82 -19.85 7.00
CA TYR A 49 -16.26 -19.83 7.28
C TYR A 49 -16.75 -18.43 7.67
N ARG A 50 -15.89 -17.40 7.55
CA ARG A 50 -16.24 -16.01 7.86
C ARG A 50 -17.14 -15.43 6.76
N ARG A 51 -17.86 -14.37 7.11
CA ARG A 51 -18.70 -13.61 6.16
C ARG A 51 -17.87 -13.13 4.97
N PHE A 52 -16.73 -12.52 5.22
CA PHE A 52 -15.82 -12.08 4.17
C PHE A 52 -14.90 -13.23 3.74
N LYS A 53 -14.89 -13.50 2.45
CA LYS A 53 -13.90 -14.39 1.84
C LYS A 53 -12.53 -13.72 1.91
N GLU A 54 -11.55 -14.43 2.40
CA GLU A 54 -10.19 -13.92 2.52
C GLU A 54 -9.39 -14.21 1.25
N LEU A 55 -8.65 -13.20 0.78
CA LEU A 55 -7.71 -13.28 -0.32
C LEU A 55 -6.36 -12.75 0.17
N VAL A 56 -5.37 -13.61 0.26
CA VAL A 56 -4.02 -13.27 0.73
C VAL A 56 -3.09 -13.09 -0.46
N LEU A 57 -2.58 -11.89 -0.65
CA LEU A 57 -1.59 -11.58 -1.70
C LEU A 57 -0.19 -11.88 -1.20
N VAL A 58 0.64 -12.45 -2.05
CA VAL A 58 2.02 -12.83 -1.73
C VAL A 58 2.96 -12.33 -2.81
N ASN A 59 3.93 -11.52 -2.42
CA ASN A 59 5.08 -11.19 -3.26
C ASN A 59 6.22 -12.16 -2.96
N THR A 60 6.46 -13.11 -3.85
CA THR A 60 7.48 -14.15 -3.67
C THR A 60 8.91 -13.67 -3.91
N SER A 61 9.12 -12.43 -4.37
CA SER A 61 10.46 -11.83 -4.48
C SER A 61 10.99 -11.30 -3.15
N GLY A 62 10.14 -11.26 -2.10
CA GLY A 62 10.53 -10.82 -0.76
C GLY A 62 10.64 -9.30 -0.59
N GLY A 63 10.19 -8.52 -1.55
CA GLY A 63 10.16 -7.06 -1.60
C GLY A 63 10.34 -6.52 -3.01
N MET A 64 10.42 -5.21 -3.14
CA MET A 64 10.57 -4.51 -4.43
C MET A 64 11.82 -3.62 -4.43
N THR A 65 12.46 -3.51 -5.59
CA THR A 65 13.55 -2.57 -5.84
C THR A 65 13.35 -1.86 -7.17
N SER A 66 14.09 -0.80 -7.41
CA SER A 66 14.03 0.01 -8.63
C SER A 66 13.93 -0.82 -9.91
N GLY A 67 12.96 -0.49 -10.75
CA GLY A 67 12.68 -1.14 -12.04
C GLY A 67 11.81 -2.39 -11.96
N ASP A 68 11.43 -2.87 -10.77
CA ASP A 68 10.42 -3.92 -10.62
C ASP A 68 9.03 -3.41 -11.04
N SER A 69 8.15 -4.30 -11.49
CA SER A 69 6.82 -3.93 -11.98
C SER A 69 5.76 -4.95 -11.62
N TYR A 70 4.71 -4.48 -10.94
CA TYR A 70 3.59 -5.32 -10.49
C TYR A 70 2.25 -4.72 -10.93
N LEU A 71 1.35 -5.59 -11.38
CA LEU A 71 0.00 -5.23 -11.81
C LEU A 71 -1.02 -6.20 -11.21
N ASN A 72 -1.90 -5.68 -10.36
CA ASN A 72 -2.93 -6.46 -9.71
C ASN A 72 -4.32 -5.94 -10.07
N ASN A 73 -5.15 -6.79 -10.67
CA ASN A 73 -6.51 -6.46 -11.07
C ASN A 73 -7.51 -7.32 -10.28
N PHE A 74 -8.51 -6.67 -9.69
CA PHE A 74 -9.58 -7.34 -8.94
C PHE A 74 -10.94 -6.90 -9.46
N ASN A 75 -11.78 -7.86 -9.83
CA ASN A 75 -13.16 -7.61 -10.23
C ASN A 75 -14.11 -8.36 -9.28
N LEU A 76 -14.85 -7.60 -8.47
CA LEU A 76 -15.69 -8.14 -7.41
C LEU A 76 -17.15 -7.77 -7.68
N SER A 77 -18.01 -8.77 -7.85
CA SER A 77 -19.44 -8.57 -8.12
C SER A 77 -20.29 -9.42 -7.17
N GLY A 78 -21.18 -8.76 -6.43
CA GLY A 78 -22.05 -9.42 -5.44
C GLY A 78 -21.26 -10.18 -4.38
N SER A 79 -20.13 -9.63 -3.93
CA SER A 79 -19.15 -10.38 -3.12
C SER A 79 -18.65 -9.60 -1.92
N ASP A 80 -18.51 -10.31 -0.79
CA ASP A 80 -17.90 -9.80 0.45
C ASP A 80 -16.47 -10.35 0.55
N ILE A 81 -15.46 -9.53 0.28
CA ILE A 81 -14.05 -9.94 0.18
C ILE A 81 -13.18 -9.13 1.14
N CYS A 82 -12.27 -9.81 1.81
CA CYS A 82 -11.16 -9.21 2.55
C CYS A 82 -9.86 -9.51 1.81
N ILE A 83 -9.16 -8.48 1.36
CA ILE A 83 -7.85 -8.62 0.71
C ILE A 83 -6.78 -8.15 1.69
N THR A 84 -5.81 -9.02 1.93
CA THR A 84 -4.65 -8.76 2.78
C THR A 84 -3.37 -9.25 2.10
N THR A 85 -2.20 -8.96 2.68
CA THR A 85 -0.92 -9.52 2.23
C THR A 85 -0.37 -10.49 3.25
N GLN A 86 0.48 -11.43 2.84
CA GLN A 86 1.04 -12.43 3.74
C GLN A 86 2.01 -11.80 4.75
N THR A 87 2.83 -10.85 4.29
CA THR A 87 3.79 -10.12 5.12
C THR A 87 3.81 -8.66 4.71
N ALA A 88 4.51 -7.83 5.48
CA ALA A 88 4.83 -6.47 5.10
C ALA A 88 5.55 -6.42 3.75
N GLU A 89 5.15 -5.48 2.88
CA GLU A 89 5.83 -5.23 1.62
C GLU A 89 7.06 -4.34 1.87
N LYS A 90 8.22 -4.76 1.37
CA LYS A 90 9.50 -4.08 1.62
C LYS A 90 9.96 -3.37 0.35
N ILE A 91 10.20 -2.08 0.48
CA ILE A 91 10.75 -1.27 -0.62
C ILE A 91 12.22 -0.99 -0.36
N TYR A 92 13.07 -1.72 -1.06
CA TYR A 92 14.51 -1.62 -0.91
C TYR A 92 15.09 -0.39 -1.63
N SER A 93 16.33 -0.06 -1.28
CA SER A 93 17.11 0.96 -1.99
C SER A 93 17.24 0.63 -3.47
N GLY A 94 17.24 1.65 -4.31
CA GLY A 94 17.40 1.46 -5.74
C GLY A 94 17.61 2.78 -6.49
N PHE A 95 18.14 2.67 -7.71
CA PHE A 95 18.42 3.79 -8.58
C PHE A 95 17.76 3.61 -9.95
N GLY A 96 17.55 4.71 -10.64
CA GLY A 96 16.94 4.72 -11.97
C GLY A 96 15.41 4.78 -11.92
N GLN A 97 14.73 3.94 -12.68
CA GLN A 97 13.26 3.94 -12.69
C GLN A 97 12.69 3.36 -11.38
N PRO A 98 11.67 3.97 -10.79
CA PRO A 98 11.08 3.46 -9.56
C PRO A 98 10.51 2.04 -9.76
N ALA A 99 10.47 1.26 -8.69
CA ALA A 99 9.60 0.09 -8.65
C ALA A 99 8.14 0.56 -8.76
N LYS A 100 7.33 -0.13 -9.56
CA LYS A 100 5.95 0.26 -9.85
C LYS A 100 4.97 -0.81 -9.40
N LEU A 101 3.99 -0.42 -8.61
CA LEU A 101 2.84 -1.25 -8.26
C LEU A 101 1.56 -0.56 -8.70
N LYS A 102 0.85 -1.16 -9.64
CA LYS A 102 -0.49 -0.72 -10.04
C LYS A 102 -1.54 -1.70 -9.55
N ILE A 103 -2.59 -1.18 -8.94
CA ILE A 103 -3.72 -1.95 -8.44
C ILE A 103 -5.00 -1.33 -9.01
N ASP A 104 -5.77 -2.12 -9.74
CA ASP A 104 -7.07 -1.72 -10.27
C ASP A 104 -8.15 -2.62 -9.64
N ILE A 105 -9.19 -2.01 -9.06
CA ILE A 105 -10.28 -2.70 -8.35
C ILE A 105 -11.63 -2.21 -8.87
N ASP A 106 -12.47 -3.12 -9.32
CA ASP A 106 -13.84 -2.85 -9.69
C ASP A 106 -14.80 -3.54 -8.71
N LEU A 107 -15.66 -2.74 -8.05
CA LEU A 107 -16.66 -3.21 -7.09
C LEU A 107 -18.07 -2.96 -7.63
N LYS A 108 -18.87 -4.02 -7.74
CA LYS A 108 -20.29 -3.96 -8.09
C LYS A 108 -21.11 -4.73 -7.06
N GLU A 109 -21.99 -4.02 -6.34
CA GLU A 109 -22.82 -4.63 -5.28
C GLU A 109 -22.00 -5.47 -4.30
N SER A 110 -20.81 -4.98 -3.93
CA SER A 110 -19.79 -5.73 -3.20
C SER A 110 -19.26 -4.96 -2.01
N ASN A 111 -18.81 -5.69 -1.00
CA ASN A 111 -18.15 -5.12 0.15
C ASN A 111 -16.67 -5.55 0.16
N LEU A 112 -15.77 -4.57 0.17
CA LEU A 112 -14.34 -4.81 0.21
C LEU A 112 -13.74 -4.30 1.52
N LEU A 113 -12.98 -5.18 2.17
CA LEU A 113 -12.00 -4.83 3.19
C LEU A 113 -10.63 -4.96 2.55
N TRP A 114 -9.96 -3.83 2.29
CA TRP A 114 -8.60 -3.78 1.80
C TRP A 114 -7.67 -3.52 2.99
N LEU A 115 -7.03 -4.57 3.50
CA LEU A 115 -6.27 -4.58 4.75
C LEU A 115 -4.90 -5.25 4.55
N PRO A 116 -4.01 -4.71 3.70
CA PRO A 116 -2.66 -5.24 3.57
C PRO A 116 -1.86 -5.05 4.87
N GLN A 117 -0.78 -5.80 5.00
CA GLN A 117 0.26 -5.52 5.99
C GLN A 117 1.05 -4.27 5.60
N GLU A 118 1.94 -3.82 6.47
CA GLU A 118 2.68 -2.57 6.30
C GLU A 118 3.51 -2.50 5.02
N LEU A 119 3.61 -1.32 4.47
CA LEU A 119 4.59 -0.93 3.45
C LEU A 119 5.82 -0.35 4.15
N ILE A 120 6.93 -1.08 4.17
CA ILE A 120 8.18 -0.66 4.83
C ILE A 120 9.11 -0.03 3.81
N LEU A 121 9.37 1.26 3.97
CA LEU A 121 10.25 2.04 3.12
C LEU A 121 11.66 2.08 3.71
N PHE A 122 12.65 1.52 3.02
CA PHE A 122 14.04 1.54 3.43
C PHE A 122 14.75 2.80 2.95
N ASN A 123 15.89 3.11 3.54
CA ASN A 123 16.69 4.27 3.10
C ASN A 123 17.03 4.13 1.61
N GLN A 124 16.92 5.23 0.86
CA GLN A 124 17.07 5.29 -0.60
C GLN A 124 16.04 4.44 -1.37
N CYS A 125 14.85 4.20 -0.78
CA CYS A 125 13.73 3.60 -1.51
C CYS A 125 13.41 4.40 -2.78
N ASN A 126 12.93 3.69 -3.81
CA ASN A 126 12.53 4.30 -5.07
C ASN A 126 11.30 3.58 -5.61
N PHE A 127 10.11 4.12 -5.28
CA PHE A 127 8.83 3.43 -5.43
C PHE A 127 7.69 4.34 -5.84
N SER A 128 6.83 3.83 -6.72
CA SER A 128 5.59 4.48 -7.12
C SER A 128 4.45 3.47 -7.09
N ARG A 129 3.39 3.78 -6.34
CA ARG A 129 2.15 3.00 -6.29
C ARG A 129 0.97 3.84 -6.79
N ARG A 130 0.07 3.19 -7.53
CA ARG A 130 -1.22 3.75 -7.89
C ARG A 130 -2.30 2.71 -7.64
N ILE A 131 -3.34 3.10 -6.91
CA ILE A 131 -4.50 2.28 -6.61
C ILE A 131 -5.73 2.99 -7.20
N ASN A 132 -6.38 2.38 -8.18
CA ASN A 132 -7.62 2.86 -8.77
C ASN A 132 -8.76 1.96 -8.33
N ILE A 133 -9.80 2.54 -7.76
CA ILE A 133 -10.97 1.80 -7.30
C ILE A 133 -12.22 2.40 -7.94
N ASN A 134 -12.95 1.59 -8.68
CA ASN A 134 -14.27 1.93 -9.21
C ASN A 134 -15.32 1.26 -8.32
N ILE A 135 -16.23 2.04 -7.75
CA ILE A 135 -17.33 1.54 -6.93
C ILE A 135 -18.67 2.01 -7.49
N ASN A 136 -19.71 1.21 -7.34
CA ASN A 136 -21.08 1.67 -7.55
C ASN A 136 -21.74 2.06 -6.22
N ASN A 137 -22.92 2.70 -6.28
CA ASN A 137 -23.64 3.20 -5.09
C ASN A 137 -24.02 2.11 -4.07
N ASN A 138 -24.10 0.85 -4.50
CA ASN A 138 -24.44 -0.29 -3.65
C ASN A 138 -23.21 -1.02 -3.11
N SER A 139 -22.02 -0.54 -3.36
CA SER A 139 -20.77 -1.10 -2.87
C SER A 139 -20.23 -0.34 -1.66
N ASN A 140 -19.46 -1.03 -0.84
CA ASN A 140 -18.85 -0.44 0.34
C ASN A 140 -17.36 -0.81 0.41
N LEU A 141 -16.54 0.10 0.88
CA LEU A 141 -15.09 -0.04 1.00
C LEU A 141 -14.62 0.38 2.40
N ILE A 142 -13.81 -0.45 3.03
CA ILE A 142 -12.85 -0.04 4.05
C ILE A 142 -11.46 -0.33 3.50
N MET A 143 -10.63 0.70 3.46
CA MET A 143 -9.25 0.61 3.03
C MET A 143 -8.35 1.11 4.15
N SER A 144 -7.39 0.30 4.59
CA SER A 144 -6.40 0.68 5.61
C SER A 144 -5.01 0.40 5.06
N GLU A 145 -4.19 1.41 5.01
CA GLU A 145 -2.81 1.34 4.53
C GLU A 145 -1.86 1.93 5.55
N THR A 146 -0.86 1.15 5.93
CA THR A 146 0.19 1.57 6.87
C THR A 146 1.52 1.65 6.17
N SER A 147 2.17 2.82 6.21
CA SER A 147 3.55 3.02 5.73
C SER A 147 4.49 3.22 6.91
N VAL A 148 5.61 2.51 6.89
CA VAL A 148 6.66 2.59 7.92
C VAL A 148 7.95 3.10 7.28
N TYR A 149 8.54 4.12 7.88
CA TYR A 149 9.74 4.78 7.38
C TYR A 149 10.98 4.28 8.13
N GLY A 150 11.67 3.30 7.51
CA GLY A 150 12.85 2.67 8.07
C GLY A 150 12.56 1.52 9.04
N ARG A 151 13.61 0.81 9.41
CA ARG A 151 13.58 -0.25 10.42
C ARG A 151 14.08 0.30 11.75
N THR A 152 13.25 1.06 12.44
CA THR A 152 13.63 1.73 13.69
C THR A 152 14.20 0.77 14.74
N SER A 153 13.66 -0.46 14.84
CA SER A 153 14.17 -1.50 15.71
C SER A 153 15.61 -1.97 15.38
N MET A 154 16.09 -1.69 14.16
CA MET A 154 17.45 -2.00 13.71
C MET A 154 18.33 -0.74 13.59
N GLY A 155 17.85 0.41 14.09
CA GLY A 155 18.58 1.68 14.04
C GLY A 155 18.67 2.31 12.63
N GLU A 156 17.89 1.82 11.66
CA GLU A 156 17.86 2.41 10.32
C GLU A 156 17.03 3.68 10.30
N VAL A 157 17.64 4.75 9.84
CA VAL A 157 16.99 6.04 9.58
C VAL A 157 16.84 6.23 8.08
N VAL A 158 15.65 6.58 7.61
CA VAL A 158 15.41 6.93 6.21
C VAL A 158 15.80 8.39 6.00
N GLU A 159 16.91 8.61 5.33
CA GLU A 159 17.42 9.95 5.05
C GLU A 159 16.83 10.53 3.78
N LYS A 160 16.80 9.73 2.72
CA LYS A 160 16.37 10.16 1.38
C LYS A 160 15.74 9.02 0.60
N GLY A 161 14.95 9.35 -0.41
CA GLY A 161 14.35 8.41 -1.34
C GLY A 161 13.33 9.09 -2.25
N PHE A 162 12.72 8.29 -3.08
CA PHE A 162 11.53 8.66 -3.85
C PHE A 162 10.38 7.73 -3.49
N PHE A 163 9.26 8.32 -3.14
CA PHE A 163 8.02 7.62 -2.84
C PHE A 163 6.85 8.39 -3.43
N SER A 164 5.97 7.69 -4.11
CA SER A 164 4.70 8.23 -4.60
C SER A 164 3.63 7.18 -4.45
N ASP A 165 2.60 7.49 -3.69
CA ASP A 165 1.44 6.64 -3.46
C ASP A 165 0.17 7.44 -3.71
N ILE A 166 -0.61 7.03 -4.71
CA ILE A 166 -1.82 7.73 -5.13
C ILE A 166 -2.97 6.74 -5.19
N TRP A 167 -4.08 7.08 -4.52
CA TRP A 167 -5.33 6.35 -4.60
C TRP A 167 -6.38 7.24 -5.26
N GLU A 168 -7.02 6.72 -6.27
CA GLU A 168 -8.11 7.38 -6.98
C GLU A 168 -9.35 6.50 -6.88
N ILE A 169 -10.39 7.00 -6.20
CA ILE A 169 -11.64 6.28 -6.01
C ILE A 169 -12.73 6.98 -6.82
N PHE A 170 -13.33 6.23 -7.73
CA PHE A 170 -14.43 6.69 -8.57
C PHE A 170 -15.74 6.03 -8.12
N CYS A 171 -16.79 6.82 -7.97
CA CYS A 171 -18.14 6.34 -7.72
C CYS A 171 -19.01 6.67 -8.93
N GLU A 172 -19.63 5.66 -9.54
CA GLU A 172 -20.42 5.79 -10.78
C GLU A 172 -19.67 6.60 -11.86
N GLY A 173 -18.36 6.33 -12.01
CA GLY A 173 -17.49 7.00 -12.99
C GLY A 173 -17.07 8.43 -12.65
N LYS A 174 -17.50 8.98 -11.51
CA LYS A 174 -17.09 10.30 -11.03
C LYS A 174 -16.04 10.16 -9.94
N LEU A 175 -15.01 10.99 -9.98
CA LEU A 175 -13.97 11.03 -8.94
C LEU A 175 -14.61 11.40 -7.61
N ALA A 176 -14.59 10.46 -6.65
CA ALA A 176 -15.20 10.60 -5.33
C ALA A 176 -14.17 10.92 -4.24
N HIS A 177 -12.92 10.43 -4.38
CA HIS A 177 -11.85 10.67 -3.41
C HIS A 177 -10.48 10.50 -4.07
N VAL A 178 -9.53 11.32 -3.63
CA VAL A 178 -8.10 11.16 -3.94
C VAL A 178 -7.33 11.22 -2.63
N GLU A 179 -6.49 10.23 -2.41
CA GLU A 179 -5.44 10.27 -1.40
C GLU A 179 -4.10 10.28 -2.12
N ALA A 180 -3.20 11.19 -1.73
CA ALA A 180 -1.89 11.28 -2.33
C ALA A 180 -0.84 11.54 -1.25
N SER A 181 0.15 10.66 -1.20
CA SER A 181 1.32 10.81 -0.34
C SER A 181 2.58 10.69 -1.19
N SER A 182 3.45 11.67 -1.13
CA SER A 182 4.68 11.64 -1.91
C SER A 182 5.80 12.42 -1.25
N PHE A 183 7.02 11.97 -1.48
CA PHE A 183 8.24 12.74 -1.21
C PHE A 183 9.30 12.40 -2.25
N ASP A 184 10.18 13.36 -2.47
CA ASP A 184 11.38 13.22 -3.30
C ASP A 184 12.56 13.89 -2.58
N GLY A 185 13.65 13.17 -2.41
CA GLY A 185 14.86 13.67 -1.74
C GLY A 185 14.88 13.44 -0.24
N ASN A 186 15.10 14.49 0.56
CA ASN A 186 15.36 14.39 2.00
C ASN A 186 14.08 14.17 2.83
N ILE A 187 13.84 12.92 3.23
CA ILE A 187 12.69 12.51 4.03
C ILE A 187 12.88 12.85 5.51
N SER A 188 14.12 12.83 6.00
CA SER A 188 14.38 13.05 7.43
C SER A 188 13.89 14.42 7.90
N LYS A 189 13.88 15.42 7.01
CA LYS A 189 13.29 16.73 7.31
C LYS A 189 11.78 16.66 7.55
N LEU A 190 11.07 15.81 6.80
CA LEU A 190 9.63 15.62 6.97
C LEU A 190 9.33 14.84 8.24
N LEU A 191 10.09 13.78 8.51
CA LEU A 191 9.91 12.94 9.70
C LEU A 191 10.14 13.74 11.00
N ASN A 192 11.14 14.62 11.00
CA ASN A 192 11.48 15.43 12.18
C ASN A 192 10.64 16.70 12.33
N ASN A 193 9.85 17.07 11.34
CA ASN A 193 9.05 18.30 11.38
C ASN A 193 7.74 18.06 12.18
N ARG A 194 7.50 18.91 13.19
CA ARG A 194 6.31 18.85 14.06
C ARG A 194 4.98 19.01 13.33
N THR A 195 4.98 19.69 12.17
CA THR A 195 3.76 19.90 11.38
C THR A 195 3.46 18.75 10.41
N THR A 196 4.37 17.77 10.27
CA THR A 196 4.19 16.60 9.41
C THR A 196 4.15 15.33 10.26
N PHE A 197 5.32 14.79 10.65
CA PHE A 197 5.42 13.50 11.34
C PHE A 197 5.75 13.60 12.83
N ASP A 198 6.23 14.75 13.31
CA ASP A 198 6.55 14.99 14.73
C ASP A 198 7.43 13.88 15.36
N ASN A 199 8.50 13.50 14.66
CA ASN A 199 9.40 12.41 15.03
C ASN A 199 8.72 11.02 15.12
N LYS A 200 7.63 10.82 14.41
CA LYS A 200 6.96 9.52 14.27
C LYS A 200 7.36 8.88 12.94
N TYR A 201 7.39 7.54 12.90
CA TYR A 201 7.97 6.80 11.78
C TYR A 201 6.96 5.86 11.10
N ALA A 202 5.72 5.86 11.56
CA ALA A 202 4.65 5.10 10.94
C ALA A 202 3.42 5.99 10.71
N VAL A 203 2.77 5.80 9.58
CA VAL A 203 1.54 6.49 9.19
C VAL A 203 0.52 5.45 8.76
N ASN A 204 -0.69 5.56 9.29
CA ASN A 204 -1.82 4.79 8.80
C ASN A 204 -2.89 5.74 8.26
N THR A 205 -3.51 5.35 7.17
CA THR A 205 -4.67 6.01 6.59
C THR A 205 -5.78 4.99 6.41
N ILE A 206 -6.92 5.23 7.05
CA ILE A 206 -8.14 4.43 6.89
C ILE A 206 -9.18 5.27 6.17
N LEU A 207 -9.64 4.78 5.03
CA LEU A 207 -10.72 5.37 4.26
C LEU A 207 -11.94 4.44 4.28
N VAL A 208 -13.08 4.99 4.65
CA VAL A 208 -14.37 4.30 4.64
C VAL A 208 -15.29 4.98 3.66
N ILE A 209 -15.84 4.23 2.72
CA ILE A 209 -16.81 4.71 1.72
C ILE A 209 -17.98 3.72 1.63
N GLY A 210 -19.18 4.25 1.46
CA GLY A 210 -20.40 3.48 1.28
C GLY A 210 -21.26 3.43 2.52
N LYS A 211 -22.58 3.53 2.30
CA LYS A 211 -23.59 3.73 3.36
C LYS A 211 -23.50 2.68 4.49
N LEU A 212 -23.31 1.41 4.13
CA LEU A 212 -23.30 0.33 5.15
C LEU A 212 -22.14 0.48 6.14
N PHE A 213 -20.94 0.82 5.65
CA PHE A 213 -19.77 0.96 6.52
C PHE A 213 -19.73 2.32 7.20
N TYR A 214 -20.13 3.37 6.48
CA TYR A 214 -20.27 4.70 7.06
C TYR A 214 -21.18 4.71 8.29
N GLU A 215 -22.39 4.16 8.22
CA GLU A 215 -23.34 4.11 9.34
C GLU A 215 -22.78 3.38 10.58
N LYS A 216 -21.83 2.49 10.41
CA LYS A 216 -21.19 1.79 11.53
C LYS A 216 -20.06 2.58 12.18
N ILE A 217 -19.43 3.51 11.45
CA ILE A 217 -18.20 4.17 11.87
C ILE A 217 -18.36 5.66 12.11
N LYS A 218 -19.39 6.32 11.56
CA LYS A 218 -19.61 7.77 11.61
C LYS A 218 -19.58 8.43 12.99
N ASN A 219 -19.59 7.71 14.07
CA ASN A 219 -19.52 8.25 15.42
C ASN A 219 -18.38 7.62 16.22
N ILE A 220 -17.36 7.15 15.53
CA ILE A 220 -16.23 6.52 16.22
C ILE A 220 -15.49 7.55 17.06
N ASN A 221 -15.38 7.29 18.37
CA ASN A 221 -14.52 8.09 19.22
C ASN A 221 -13.08 7.56 19.12
N VAL A 222 -12.22 8.31 18.43
CA VAL A 222 -10.80 7.97 18.25
C VAL A 222 -9.90 8.55 19.33
N GLU A 223 -10.33 9.55 20.10
CA GLU A 223 -9.55 10.20 21.17
C GLU A 223 -9.04 9.19 22.20
N LYS A 224 -9.84 8.15 22.48
CA LYS A 224 -9.45 7.08 23.42
C LYS A 224 -8.24 6.25 22.98
N PHE A 225 -7.83 6.36 21.72
CA PHE A 225 -6.65 5.66 21.16
C PHE A 225 -5.44 6.59 21.07
N GLU A 226 -5.60 7.92 21.31
CA GLU A 226 -4.46 8.84 21.35
C GLU A 226 -3.65 8.68 22.63
N ASN A 227 -2.34 8.79 22.47
CA ASN A 227 -1.38 8.81 23.57
C ASN A 227 -0.06 9.44 23.08
N ASP A 228 1.00 9.40 23.88
CA ASP A 228 2.29 9.98 23.50
C ASP A 228 2.91 9.30 22.25
N GLU A 229 2.57 8.05 21.99
CA GLU A 229 3.08 7.25 20.89
C GLU A 229 2.26 7.43 19.59
N VAL A 230 0.98 7.80 19.70
CA VAL A 230 0.04 7.88 18.57
C VAL A 230 -0.74 9.17 18.59
N LYS A 231 -0.82 9.83 17.44
CA LYS A 231 -1.76 10.92 17.17
C LYS A 231 -2.74 10.50 16.10
N ILE A 232 -4.03 10.83 16.27
CA ILE A 232 -5.10 10.41 15.38
C ILE A 232 -5.95 11.63 15.01
N ALA A 233 -6.34 11.72 13.74
CA ALA A 233 -7.27 12.71 13.25
C ALA A 233 -8.37 12.03 12.42
N VAL A 234 -9.60 12.53 12.55
CA VAL A 234 -10.77 12.06 11.80
C VAL A 234 -11.35 13.21 11.00
N SER A 235 -11.71 12.92 9.76
CA SER A 235 -12.50 13.79 8.91
C SER A 235 -13.70 13.01 8.38
N GLU A 236 -14.86 13.69 8.32
CA GLU A 236 -16.11 13.08 7.89
C GLU A 236 -16.82 14.01 6.91
N TRP A 237 -17.23 13.49 5.75
CA TRP A 237 -18.00 14.21 4.73
C TRP A 237 -18.63 13.26 3.72
N ASP A 238 -19.75 13.59 3.13
CA ASP A 238 -20.39 12.87 2.01
C ASP A 238 -20.47 11.35 2.20
N ASN A 239 -20.88 10.88 3.37
CA ASN A 239 -20.88 9.46 3.73
C ASN A 239 -19.51 8.77 3.64
N LYS A 240 -18.44 9.52 3.86
CA LYS A 240 -17.07 9.04 3.94
C LYS A 240 -16.49 9.37 5.32
N VAL A 241 -15.64 8.48 5.81
CA VAL A 241 -14.81 8.73 6.99
C VAL A 241 -13.36 8.50 6.61
N LEU A 242 -12.51 9.46 6.93
CA LEU A 242 -11.07 9.36 6.76
C LEU A 242 -10.40 9.50 8.11
N ILE A 243 -9.70 8.47 8.53
CA ILE A 243 -8.91 8.45 9.76
C ILE A 243 -7.44 8.42 9.37
N ARG A 244 -6.67 9.36 9.89
CA ARG A 244 -5.21 9.37 9.75
C ARG A 244 -4.58 9.28 11.12
N SER A 245 -3.61 8.40 11.25
CA SER A 245 -2.81 8.30 12.45
C SER A 245 -1.32 8.29 12.12
N ILE A 246 -0.53 8.86 13.03
CA ILE A 246 0.92 8.79 13.02
C ILE A 246 1.40 8.20 14.32
N GLY A 247 2.38 7.31 14.26
CA GLY A 247 2.90 6.61 15.44
C GLY A 247 4.40 6.47 15.42
N THR A 248 5.00 6.23 16.58
CA THR A 248 6.44 5.96 16.71
C THR A 248 6.84 4.66 16.00
N ASN A 249 5.90 3.72 15.90
CA ASN A 249 6.01 2.50 15.10
C ASN A 249 4.62 1.99 14.70
N SER A 250 4.55 0.99 13.81
CA SER A 250 3.27 0.44 13.31
C SER A 250 2.46 -0.35 14.34
N TYR A 251 3.08 -0.79 15.43
CA TYR A 251 2.40 -1.55 16.49
C TYR A 251 1.28 -0.75 17.18
N TYR A 252 1.43 0.57 17.23
CA TYR A 252 0.49 1.47 17.87
C TYR A 252 -0.62 2.02 16.95
N LEU A 253 -0.58 1.72 15.64
CA LEU A 253 -1.51 2.27 14.62
C LEU A 253 -2.75 1.37 14.34
#